data_55b195061676bafc6aa5db994f810da7
#
_entry.id   55b195061676bafc6aa5db994f810da7
#
_cell.length_a   1.000
_cell.length_b   1.000
_cell.length_c   1.000
_cell.angle_alpha   90.00
_cell.angle_beta   90.00
_cell.angle_gamma   90.00
#
_symmetry.space_group_name_H-M   'P 1'
#
loop_
_entity.id
_entity.type
_entity.pdbx_description
1 polymer ?
#
loop_
_entity_poly.entity_id
_entity_poly.type
_entity_poly.pdbx_seq_one_letter_code
_entity_poly.pdbx_strand_id
1 'polypeptide(L)'
;KDIKKNIFKIIVFFILLNIFTLFFWTYLWNDPINNLLSTLKSMSSYQWRGGIFYLNEYISALNLPWHYPIVWILISTPILYLFLFFLGSYLILVRFLKRFINLSEKKIFNDIYRGNKERMDIIVFFIFFITLFLVIELNSTLYNGWRQLYFIYPCLIFLSVRGLELISNKFTSRNTIIFISPFLIFTCFWMVTNHPFQFVYFNKFAGNNIMNNFELDYSGTSNRSALSYIAKNDARNEIKLHIFSI
;
A
#
# COMPACT_ATOMS: atom_id res chain seq x y z
N LYS A 1 -2.18 38.57 -9.80
CA LYS A 1 -3.65 38.26 -9.84
C LYS A 1 -3.97 36.80 -9.55
N ASP A 2 -3.14 35.85 -9.99
CA ASP A 2 -3.41 34.41 -9.83
C ASP A 2 -3.23 33.88 -8.40
N ILE A 3 -2.32 34.45 -7.62
CA ILE A 3 -2.07 33.99 -6.25
C ILE A 3 -3.31 34.22 -5.36
N LYS A 4 -3.93 35.43 -5.42
CA LYS A 4 -5.15 35.73 -4.64
C LYS A 4 -6.32 34.81 -5.02
N LYS A 5 -6.50 34.52 -6.31
CA LYS A 5 -7.54 33.62 -6.81
C LYS A 5 -7.31 32.17 -6.34
N ASN A 6 -6.06 31.74 -6.25
CA ASN A 6 -5.72 30.41 -5.76
C ASN A 6 -5.90 30.31 -4.24
N ILE A 7 -5.53 31.35 -3.47
CA ILE A 7 -5.77 31.42 -2.03
C ILE A 7 -7.28 31.35 -1.74
N PHE A 8 -8.10 32.10 -2.47
CA PHE A 8 -9.55 32.04 -2.29
C PHE A 8 -10.10 30.61 -2.50
N LYS A 9 -9.67 29.91 -3.56
CA LYS A 9 -10.09 28.52 -3.80
C LYS A 9 -9.68 27.58 -2.67
N ILE A 10 -8.47 27.77 -2.12
CA ILE A 10 -7.97 26.97 -0.99
C ILE A 10 -8.84 27.23 0.25
N ILE A 11 -9.16 28.48 0.55
CA ILE A 11 -10.02 28.83 1.68
C ILE A 11 -11.41 28.19 1.52
N VAL A 12 -12.03 28.34 0.34
CA VAL A 12 -13.33 27.73 0.05
C VAL A 12 -13.27 26.21 0.19
N PHE A 13 -12.20 25.57 -0.31
CA PHE A 13 -12.01 24.14 -0.14
C PHE A 13 -11.98 23.71 1.34
N PHE A 14 -11.21 24.41 2.18
CA PHE A 14 -11.16 24.08 3.61
C PHE A 14 -12.49 24.36 4.33
N ILE A 15 -13.20 25.40 3.99
CA ILE A 15 -14.53 25.68 4.55
C ILE A 15 -15.49 24.54 4.19
N LEU A 16 -15.58 24.17 2.92
CA LEU A 16 -16.45 23.08 2.48
C LEU A 16 -16.04 21.75 3.11
N LEU A 17 -14.74 21.45 3.19
CA LEU A 17 -14.22 20.28 3.85
C LEU A 17 -14.72 20.18 5.30
N ASN A 18 -14.58 21.26 6.08
CA ASN A 18 -15.05 21.29 7.47
C ASN A 18 -16.58 21.13 7.57
N ILE A 19 -17.35 21.81 6.71
CA ILE A 19 -18.81 21.69 6.69
C ILE A 19 -19.22 20.23 6.41
N PHE A 20 -18.65 19.60 5.37
CA PHE A 20 -18.96 18.22 5.04
C PHE A 20 -18.49 17.25 6.14
N THR A 21 -17.32 17.48 6.73
CA THR A 21 -16.85 16.66 7.85
C THR A 21 -17.82 16.71 9.03
N LEU A 22 -18.26 17.90 9.44
CA LEU A 22 -19.24 18.05 10.52
C LEU A 22 -20.59 17.43 10.14
N PHE A 23 -21.03 17.57 8.89
CA PHE A 23 -22.31 17.04 8.45
C PHE A 23 -22.37 15.52 8.46
N PHE A 24 -21.33 14.86 7.94
CA PHE A 24 -21.30 13.40 7.80
C PHE A 24 -20.72 12.65 9.00
N TRP A 25 -19.98 13.31 9.88
CA TRP A 25 -19.37 12.67 11.04
C TRP A 25 -20.12 12.98 12.32
N THR A 26 -21.13 12.17 12.61
CA THR A 26 -22.08 12.35 13.73
C THR A 26 -21.38 12.45 15.11
N TYR A 27 -20.23 11.80 15.27
CA TYR A 27 -19.43 11.88 16.50
C TYR A 27 -19.01 13.32 16.86
N LEU A 28 -18.85 14.19 15.87
CA LEU A 28 -18.48 15.58 16.07
C LEU A 28 -19.66 16.50 16.48
N TRP A 29 -20.91 16.02 16.42
CA TRP A 29 -22.07 16.89 16.63
C TRP A 29 -22.20 17.47 18.04
N ASN A 30 -21.81 16.70 19.09
CA ASN A 30 -21.96 17.18 20.47
C ASN A 30 -20.85 18.18 20.86
N ASP A 31 -19.60 17.89 20.47
CA ASP A 31 -18.44 18.73 20.75
C ASP A 31 -17.42 18.57 19.61
N PRO A 32 -17.53 19.41 18.56
CA PRO A 32 -16.71 19.25 17.36
C PRO A 32 -15.21 19.31 17.61
N ILE A 33 -14.77 20.24 18.45
CA ILE A 33 -13.35 20.51 18.68
C ILE A 33 -12.71 19.41 19.56
N ASN A 34 -13.31 19.15 20.71
CA ASN A 34 -12.74 18.17 21.64
C ASN A 34 -12.83 16.74 21.07
N ASN A 35 -13.93 16.42 20.38
CA ASN A 35 -14.08 15.12 19.74
C ASN A 35 -13.11 14.92 18.56
N LEU A 36 -12.82 15.97 17.78
CA LEU A 36 -11.79 15.92 16.75
C LEU A 36 -10.41 15.71 17.35
N LEU A 37 -10.05 16.50 18.39
CA LEU A 37 -8.76 16.38 19.06
C LEU A 37 -8.58 15.02 19.76
N SER A 38 -9.63 14.52 20.42
CA SER A 38 -9.61 13.18 21.05
C SER A 38 -9.44 12.07 20.04
N THR A 39 -10.09 12.17 18.86
CA THR A 39 -9.93 11.22 17.78
C THR A 39 -8.50 11.24 17.22
N LEU A 40 -7.96 12.44 16.92
CA LEU A 40 -6.58 12.57 16.45
C LEU A 40 -5.58 11.98 17.46
N LYS A 41 -5.77 12.26 18.76
CA LYS A 41 -4.94 11.68 19.82
C LYS A 41 -5.08 10.16 19.88
N SER A 42 -6.29 9.64 19.83
CA SER A 42 -6.55 8.20 19.84
C SER A 42 -5.91 7.50 18.61
N MET A 43 -6.02 8.10 17.43
CA MET A 43 -5.43 7.54 16.21
C MET A 43 -3.90 7.62 16.20
N SER A 44 -3.32 8.68 16.74
CA SER A 44 -1.86 8.82 16.83
C SER A 44 -1.20 7.85 17.80
N SER A 45 -1.94 7.35 18.78
CA SER A 45 -1.47 6.40 19.79
C SER A 45 -2.21 5.05 19.74
N TYR A 46 -2.85 4.74 18.62
CA TYR A 46 -3.61 3.51 18.48
C TYR A 46 -2.71 2.28 18.57
N GLN A 47 -3.00 1.45 19.56
CA GLN A 47 -2.28 0.21 19.81
C GLN A 47 -3.23 -0.98 19.67
N TRP A 48 -3.06 -1.73 18.61
CA TRP A 48 -3.71 -3.04 18.49
C TRP A 48 -2.81 -4.10 19.15
N ARG A 49 -3.33 -4.74 20.20
CA ARG A 49 -2.57 -5.70 21.04
C ARG A 49 -2.73 -7.14 20.59
N GLY A 50 -3.24 -7.38 19.40
CA GLY A 50 -3.38 -8.72 18.84
C GLY A 50 -2.06 -9.37 18.46
N GLY A 51 -2.08 -10.69 18.33
CA GLY A 51 -0.98 -11.48 17.75
C GLY A 51 -1.14 -11.59 16.24
N ILE A 52 -0.02 -11.59 15.53
CA ILE A 52 0.07 -11.74 14.08
C ILE A 52 0.88 -12.98 13.78
N PHE A 53 0.41 -13.80 12.85
CA PHE A 53 1.17 -14.96 12.38
C PHE A 53 2.08 -14.56 11.21
N TYR A 54 3.37 -14.61 11.45
CA TYR A 54 4.38 -14.14 10.50
C TYR A 54 5.66 -14.96 10.60
N LEU A 55 6.12 -15.53 9.48
CA LEU A 55 7.31 -16.40 9.36
C LEU A 55 7.29 -17.58 10.36
N ASN A 56 6.13 -18.24 10.47
CA ASN A 56 5.90 -19.39 11.35
C ASN A 56 5.93 -19.07 12.87
N GLU A 57 5.82 -17.79 13.24
CA GLU A 57 5.79 -17.35 14.62
C GLU A 57 4.58 -16.44 14.90
N TYR A 58 4.04 -16.52 16.12
CA TYR A 58 3.06 -15.57 16.61
C TYR A 58 3.78 -14.41 17.30
N ILE A 59 3.77 -13.25 16.67
CA ILE A 59 4.40 -12.02 17.16
C ILE A 59 3.36 -10.98 17.54
N SER A 60 3.68 -10.15 18.54
CA SER A 60 2.82 -9.03 18.91
C SER A 60 2.88 -7.93 17.86
N ALA A 61 1.72 -7.38 17.49
CA ALA A 61 1.64 -6.24 16.58
C ALA A 61 2.35 -4.97 17.08
N LEU A 62 2.64 -4.90 18.39
CA LEU A 62 3.39 -3.81 19.00
C LEU A 62 4.91 -3.92 18.82
N ASN A 63 5.42 -5.12 18.52
CA ASN A 63 6.84 -5.41 18.41
C ASN A 63 7.16 -6.10 17.08
N LEU A 64 6.76 -5.50 15.98
CA LEU A 64 7.00 -6.05 14.66
C LEU A 64 8.48 -5.91 14.25
N PRO A 65 9.06 -6.92 13.60
CA PRO A 65 10.39 -6.79 13.02
C PRO A 65 10.39 -5.73 11.90
N TRP A 66 11.46 -4.97 11.78
CA TRP A 66 11.60 -3.90 10.79
C TRP A 66 11.30 -4.33 9.34
N HIS A 67 11.56 -5.59 9.02
CA HIS A 67 11.33 -6.14 7.69
C HIS A 67 9.86 -6.51 7.40
N TYR A 68 8.98 -6.50 8.41
CA TYR A 68 7.58 -6.90 8.25
C TYR A 68 6.87 -6.20 7.09
N PRO A 69 6.80 -4.86 7.01
CA PRO A 69 6.11 -4.19 5.92
C PRO A 69 6.79 -4.43 4.56
N ILE A 70 8.11 -4.54 4.53
CA ILE A 70 8.86 -4.78 3.30
C ILE A 70 8.55 -6.17 2.74
N VAL A 71 8.58 -7.19 3.59
CA VAL A 71 8.27 -8.57 3.18
C VAL A 71 6.83 -8.66 2.68
N TRP A 72 5.87 -8.07 3.38
CA TRP A 72 4.48 -8.09 2.93
C TRP A 72 4.27 -7.41 1.58
N ILE A 73 4.90 -6.25 1.33
CA ILE A 73 4.87 -5.60 0.02
C ILE A 73 5.46 -6.53 -1.06
N LEU A 74 6.59 -7.18 -0.76
CA LEU A 74 7.28 -8.05 -1.72
C LEU A 74 6.48 -9.31 -2.06
N ILE A 75 5.82 -9.95 -1.09
CA ILE A 75 5.12 -11.22 -1.31
C ILE A 75 3.69 -11.06 -1.83
N SER A 76 3.02 -9.92 -1.54
CA SER A 76 1.63 -9.67 -1.94
C SER A 76 1.46 -8.84 -3.22
N THR A 77 2.55 -8.34 -3.80
CA THR A 77 2.51 -7.58 -5.05
C THR A 77 2.91 -8.47 -6.24
N PRO A 78 2.21 -8.41 -7.39
CA PRO A 78 2.60 -9.19 -8.57
C PRO A 78 4.05 -8.91 -9.00
N ILE A 79 4.79 -9.98 -9.36
CA ILE A 79 6.24 -9.93 -9.65
C ILE A 79 6.57 -8.92 -10.75
N LEU A 80 5.74 -8.82 -11.78
CA LEU A 80 5.94 -7.81 -12.84
C LEU A 80 5.93 -6.39 -12.26
N TYR A 81 4.99 -6.08 -11.36
CA TYR A 81 4.89 -4.74 -10.77
C TYR A 81 6.11 -4.44 -9.89
N LEU A 82 6.58 -5.42 -9.13
CA LEU A 82 7.82 -5.28 -8.35
C LEU A 82 9.05 -5.04 -9.23
N PHE A 83 9.20 -5.81 -10.29
CA PHE A 83 10.30 -5.62 -11.23
C PHE A 83 10.29 -4.21 -11.83
N LEU A 84 9.15 -3.78 -12.32
CA LEU A 84 8.99 -2.43 -12.87
C LEU A 84 9.18 -1.33 -11.83
N PHE A 85 8.70 -1.55 -10.61
CA PHE A 85 8.88 -0.66 -9.46
C PHE A 85 10.36 -0.45 -9.14
N PHE A 86 11.12 -1.53 -9.02
CA PHE A 86 12.57 -1.42 -8.73
C PHE A 86 13.32 -0.76 -9.88
N LEU A 87 12.97 -1.07 -11.12
CA LEU A 87 13.56 -0.44 -12.29
C LEU A 87 13.28 1.07 -12.32
N GLY A 88 12.02 1.47 -12.14
CA GLY A 88 11.63 2.89 -12.12
C GLY A 88 12.25 3.65 -10.96
N SER A 89 12.23 3.07 -9.77
CA SER A 89 12.84 3.66 -8.57
C SER A 89 14.35 3.84 -8.72
N TYR A 90 15.06 2.82 -9.21
CA TYR A 90 16.48 2.88 -9.48
C TYR A 90 16.86 4.04 -10.41
N LEU A 91 16.12 4.22 -11.48
CA LEU A 91 16.42 5.26 -12.46
C LEU A 91 16.11 6.66 -11.96
N ILE A 92 15.04 6.82 -11.20
CA ILE A 92 14.73 8.09 -10.54
C ILE A 92 15.83 8.43 -9.54
N LEU A 93 16.26 7.46 -8.73
CA LEU A 93 17.33 7.63 -7.75
C LEU A 93 18.66 8.00 -8.41
N VAL A 94 19.08 7.25 -9.43
CA VAL A 94 20.34 7.53 -10.16
C VAL A 94 20.32 8.91 -10.80
N ARG A 95 19.18 9.29 -11.42
CA ARG A 95 19.02 10.63 -11.99
C ARG A 95 19.11 11.72 -10.92
N PHE A 96 18.43 11.53 -9.80
CA PHE A 96 18.45 12.45 -8.67
C PHE A 96 19.87 12.60 -8.10
N LEU A 97 20.55 11.50 -7.81
CA LEU A 97 21.92 11.53 -7.26
C LEU A 97 22.93 12.20 -8.21
N LYS A 98 22.87 11.89 -9.50
CA LYS A 98 23.75 12.54 -10.50
C LYS A 98 23.53 14.06 -10.53
N ARG A 99 22.30 14.52 -10.40
CA ARG A 99 22.02 15.95 -10.37
C ARG A 99 22.42 16.60 -9.06
N PHE A 100 22.18 15.92 -7.95
CA PHE A 100 22.61 16.38 -6.63
C PHE A 100 24.11 16.60 -6.55
N ILE A 101 24.90 15.65 -7.08
CA ILE A 101 26.37 15.78 -7.17
C ILE A 101 26.76 16.94 -8.10
N ASN A 102 26.10 17.09 -9.26
CA ASN A 102 26.40 18.19 -10.18
C ASN A 102 26.07 19.58 -9.62
N LEU A 103 25.06 19.69 -8.73
CA LEU A 103 24.79 20.92 -7.98
C LEU A 103 25.96 21.30 -7.07
N SER A 104 26.58 20.31 -6.42
CA SER A 104 27.75 20.49 -5.57
C SER A 104 28.97 21.02 -6.33
N GLU A 105 29.11 20.70 -7.62
CA GLU A 105 30.22 21.11 -8.47
C GLU A 105 30.05 22.50 -9.12
N LYS A 106 29.08 23.32 -8.72
CA LYS A 106 28.83 24.68 -9.21
C LYS A 106 28.74 24.82 -10.74
N LYS A 107 28.15 23.85 -11.42
CA LYS A 107 27.89 23.96 -12.86
C LYS A 107 26.68 24.88 -13.14
N ILE A 108 26.63 25.44 -14.35
CA ILE A 108 25.74 26.53 -14.81
C ILE A 108 24.24 26.21 -14.68
N PHE A 109 23.86 24.93 -14.46
CA PHE A 109 22.49 24.49 -14.28
C PHE A 109 22.33 23.80 -12.91
N ASN A 110 21.80 24.57 -11.95
CA ASN A 110 21.59 24.11 -10.56
C ASN A 110 20.20 23.50 -10.36
N ASP A 111 19.75 22.65 -11.27
CA ASP A 111 18.38 22.10 -11.20
C ASP A 111 18.40 20.66 -10.71
N ILE A 112 17.80 20.42 -9.55
CA ILE A 112 17.56 19.05 -9.03
C ILE A 112 16.63 18.27 -9.96
N TYR A 113 15.69 18.98 -10.60
CA TYR A 113 14.73 18.39 -11.57
C TYR A 113 14.56 19.32 -12.78
N ARG A 114 14.23 18.75 -13.91
CA ARG A 114 13.89 19.47 -15.14
C ARG A 114 12.45 19.21 -15.50
N GLY A 115 11.60 20.20 -15.29
CA GLY A 115 10.18 20.16 -15.59
C GLY A 115 9.33 19.35 -14.59
N ASN A 116 8.02 19.41 -14.82
CA ASN A 116 7.03 18.86 -13.89
C ASN A 116 7.10 17.32 -13.75
N LYS A 117 7.43 16.61 -14.83
CA LYS A 117 7.53 15.14 -14.80
C LYS A 117 8.58 14.66 -13.80
N GLU A 118 9.79 15.20 -13.89
CA GLU A 118 10.89 14.80 -13.00
C GLU A 118 10.64 15.24 -11.55
N ARG A 119 10.00 16.40 -11.35
CA ARG A 119 9.57 16.85 -10.03
C ARG A 119 8.59 15.84 -9.40
N MET A 120 7.58 15.41 -10.15
CA MET A 120 6.63 14.40 -9.66
C MET A 120 7.31 13.07 -9.37
N ASP A 121 8.25 12.63 -10.20
CA ASP A 121 9.03 11.41 -9.98
C ASP A 121 9.73 11.43 -8.62
N ILE A 122 10.42 12.55 -8.32
CA ILE A 122 11.15 12.71 -7.06
C ILE A 122 10.17 12.76 -5.86
N ILE A 123 9.08 13.51 -5.97
CA ILE A 123 8.08 13.62 -4.91
C ILE A 123 7.49 12.25 -4.59
N VAL A 124 7.03 11.51 -5.61
CA VAL A 124 6.40 10.19 -5.41
C VAL A 124 7.40 9.18 -4.87
N PHE A 125 8.66 9.22 -5.35
CA PHE A 125 9.74 8.38 -4.83
C PHE A 125 9.93 8.61 -3.32
N PHE A 126 10.08 9.85 -2.92
CA PHE A 126 10.30 10.18 -1.51
C PHE A 126 9.06 9.91 -0.65
N ILE A 127 7.85 10.15 -1.13
CA ILE A 127 6.62 9.79 -0.41
C ILE A 127 6.63 8.29 -0.09
N PHE A 128 6.94 7.44 -1.04
CA PHE A 128 6.95 5.99 -0.81
C PHE A 128 8.02 5.59 0.21
N PHE A 129 9.28 5.95 -0.03
CA PHE A 129 10.39 5.48 0.79
C PHE A 129 10.46 6.14 2.16
N ILE A 130 10.15 7.44 2.28
CA ILE A 130 10.13 8.14 3.59
C ILE A 130 8.98 7.59 4.44
N THR A 131 7.81 7.36 3.88
CA THR A 131 6.69 6.79 4.64
C THR A 131 7.06 5.41 5.17
N LEU A 132 7.62 4.55 4.33
CA LEU A 132 8.04 3.21 4.75
C LEU A 132 9.13 3.28 5.83
N PHE A 133 10.11 4.14 5.67
CA PHE A 133 11.15 4.39 6.67
C PHE A 133 10.56 4.88 8.00
N LEU A 134 9.69 5.87 7.98
CA LEU A 134 9.04 6.41 9.19
C LEU A 134 8.20 5.36 9.92
N VAL A 135 7.48 4.51 9.19
CA VAL A 135 6.68 3.42 9.80
C VAL A 135 7.58 2.44 10.54
N ILE A 136 8.74 2.12 9.99
CA ILE A 136 9.73 1.23 10.60
C ILE A 136 10.37 1.89 11.83
N GLU A 137 10.90 3.10 11.69
CA GLU A 137 11.60 3.81 12.77
C GLU A 137 10.70 4.16 13.95
N LEU A 138 9.44 4.51 13.68
CA LEU A 138 8.46 4.84 14.70
C LEU A 138 7.78 3.61 15.30
N ASN A 139 8.16 2.39 14.90
CA ASN A 139 7.54 1.13 15.32
C ASN A 139 6.01 1.20 15.23
N SER A 140 5.50 1.72 14.10
CA SER A 140 4.07 1.90 13.91
C SER A 140 3.35 0.55 13.93
N THR A 141 2.24 0.46 14.67
CA THR A 141 1.45 -0.75 14.77
C THR A 141 0.85 -1.12 13.41
N LEU A 142 1.30 -2.22 12.84
CA LEU A 142 0.73 -2.83 11.64
C LEU A 142 0.12 -4.19 11.99
N TYR A 143 -0.91 -4.60 11.27
CA TYR A 143 -1.53 -5.92 11.41
C TYR A 143 -2.26 -6.29 10.13
N ASN A 144 -2.48 -7.59 9.93
CA ASN A 144 -3.15 -8.11 8.73
C ASN A 144 -2.44 -7.65 7.44
N GLY A 145 -1.16 -7.96 7.34
CA GLY A 145 -0.32 -7.56 6.22
C GLY A 145 0.07 -6.08 6.30
N TRP A 146 0.06 -5.42 5.16
CA TRP A 146 0.43 -3.99 5.04
C TRP A 146 -0.77 -3.09 4.67
N ARG A 147 -1.98 -3.51 4.98
CA ARG A 147 -3.21 -2.80 4.59
C ARG A 147 -3.26 -1.35 5.08
N GLN A 148 -2.66 -1.05 6.24
CA GLN A 148 -2.57 0.30 6.77
C GLN A 148 -1.69 1.21 5.91
N LEU A 149 -0.84 0.64 5.07
CA LEU A 149 0.04 1.35 4.13
C LEU A 149 -0.51 1.40 2.69
N TYR A 150 -1.75 0.97 2.44
CA TYR A 150 -2.30 0.98 1.08
C TYR A 150 -2.38 2.38 0.46
N PHE A 151 -2.32 3.43 1.25
CA PHE A 151 -2.24 4.80 0.73
C PHE A 151 -0.93 5.10 -0.03
N ILE A 152 0.14 4.32 0.18
CA ILE A 152 1.38 4.41 -0.63
C ILE A 152 1.37 3.47 -1.84
N TYR A 153 0.36 2.60 -1.99
CA TYR A 153 0.26 1.71 -3.15
C TYR A 153 0.18 2.45 -4.49
N PRO A 154 -0.56 3.58 -4.62
CA PRO A 154 -0.52 4.40 -5.82
C PRO A 154 0.89 4.89 -6.18
N CYS A 155 1.74 5.16 -5.19
CA CYS A 155 3.14 5.53 -5.42
C CYS A 155 3.93 4.36 -6.01
N LEU A 156 3.73 3.14 -5.49
CA LEU A 156 4.34 1.92 -6.03
C LEU A 156 3.96 1.74 -7.51
N ILE A 157 2.67 1.85 -7.83
CA ILE A 157 2.18 1.74 -9.21
C ILE A 157 2.76 2.84 -10.11
N PHE A 158 2.80 4.08 -9.64
CA PHE A 158 3.42 5.18 -10.38
C PHE A 158 4.88 4.89 -10.72
N LEU A 159 5.66 4.45 -9.75
CA LEU A 159 7.06 4.07 -9.94
C LEU A 159 7.20 2.89 -10.91
N SER A 160 6.28 1.92 -10.86
CA SER A 160 6.21 0.81 -11.81
C SER A 160 5.93 1.30 -13.25
N VAL A 161 5.02 2.25 -13.42
CA VAL A 161 4.73 2.87 -14.72
C VAL A 161 5.98 3.59 -15.26
N ARG A 162 6.76 4.24 -14.39
CA ARG A 162 8.04 4.85 -14.79
C ARG A 162 9.05 3.82 -15.27
N GLY A 163 9.12 2.66 -14.60
CA GLY A 163 9.94 1.52 -15.07
C GLY A 163 9.49 1.01 -16.42
N LEU A 164 8.17 0.92 -16.65
CA LEU A 164 7.60 0.54 -17.93
C LEU A 164 7.92 1.53 -19.05
N GLU A 165 7.79 2.83 -18.78
CA GLU A 165 8.12 3.90 -19.74
C GLU A 165 9.57 3.78 -20.26
N LEU A 166 10.48 3.34 -19.42
CA LEU A 166 11.88 3.10 -19.81
C LEU A 166 12.04 1.91 -20.73
N ILE A 167 11.32 0.83 -20.46
CA ILE A 167 11.32 -0.35 -21.34
C ILE A 167 10.73 0.05 -22.70
N SER A 168 9.60 0.77 -22.69
CA SER A 168 8.93 1.19 -23.94
C SER A 168 9.76 2.17 -24.77
N ASN A 169 10.63 2.96 -24.16
CA ASN A 169 11.53 3.85 -24.88
C ASN A 169 12.73 3.12 -25.52
N LYS A 170 13.06 1.92 -25.05
CA LYS A 170 14.14 1.08 -25.64
C LYS A 170 13.64 0.10 -26.68
N PHE A 171 12.38 -0.32 -26.58
CA PHE A 171 11.75 -1.29 -27.47
C PHE A 171 10.59 -0.63 -28.20
N THR A 172 10.15 -1.22 -29.30
CA THR A 172 8.92 -0.76 -29.97
C THR A 172 7.71 -0.98 -29.06
N SER A 173 6.71 -0.11 -29.15
CA SER A 173 5.47 -0.24 -28.37
C SER A 173 4.83 -1.63 -28.52
N ARG A 174 4.88 -2.22 -29.71
CA ARG A 174 4.39 -3.57 -29.97
C ARG A 174 5.12 -4.62 -29.13
N ASN A 175 6.46 -4.59 -29.10
CA ASN A 175 7.26 -5.56 -28.33
C ASN A 175 7.04 -5.38 -26.82
N THR A 176 6.89 -4.16 -26.35
CA THR A 176 6.58 -3.87 -24.94
C THR A 176 5.22 -4.46 -24.55
N ILE A 177 4.19 -4.30 -25.37
CA ILE A 177 2.86 -4.87 -25.14
C ILE A 177 2.93 -6.40 -25.15
N ILE A 178 3.59 -7.01 -26.12
CA ILE A 178 3.75 -8.48 -26.21
C ILE A 178 4.45 -9.03 -24.96
N PHE A 179 5.45 -8.32 -24.43
CA PHE A 179 6.17 -8.75 -23.23
C PHE A 179 5.31 -8.65 -21.96
N ILE A 180 4.48 -7.61 -21.79
CA ILE A 180 3.74 -7.34 -20.57
C ILE A 180 2.39 -8.04 -20.53
N SER A 181 1.72 -8.18 -21.67
CA SER A 181 0.36 -8.72 -21.73
C SER A 181 0.20 -10.11 -21.08
N PRO A 182 1.12 -11.10 -21.21
CA PRO A 182 0.97 -12.40 -20.57
C PRO A 182 0.89 -12.29 -19.04
N PHE A 183 1.69 -11.41 -18.42
CA PHE A 183 1.68 -11.20 -16.98
C PHE A 183 0.38 -10.54 -16.49
N LEU A 184 -0.13 -9.56 -17.23
CA LEU A 184 -1.40 -8.93 -16.91
C LEU A 184 -2.56 -9.91 -17.07
N ILE A 185 -2.60 -10.67 -18.17
CA ILE A 185 -3.61 -11.69 -18.39
C ILE A 185 -3.57 -12.74 -17.28
N PHE A 186 -2.39 -13.21 -16.89
CA PHE A 186 -2.24 -14.14 -15.78
C PHE A 186 -2.77 -13.58 -14.45
N THR A 187 -2.44 -12.31 -14.15
CA THR A 187 -2.95 -11.65 -12.95
C THR A 187 -4.47 -11.52 -12.98
N CYS A 188 -5.05 -11.08 -14.09
CA CYS A 188 -6.50 -11.00 -14.27
C CYS A 188 -7.17 -12.38 -14.16
N PHE A 189 -6.62 -13.40 -14.80
CA PHE A 189 -7.12 -14.76 -14.70
C PHE A 189 -7.10 -15.25 -13.25
N TRP A 190 -5.99 -15.05 -12.54
CA TRP A 190 -5.90 -15.41 -11.14
C TRP A 190 -6.96 -14.69 -10.29
N MET A 191 -7.18 -13.39 -10.51
CA MET A 191 -8.19 -12.61 -9.79
C MET A 191 -9.61 -13.13 -10.02
N VAL A 192 -9.94 -13.54 -11.25
CA VAL A 192 -11.26 -14.09 -11.60
C VAL A 192 -11.46 -15.45 -10.97
N THR A 193 -10.47 -16.33 -11.06
CA THR A 193 -10.56 -17.72 -10.56
C THR A 193 -10.56 -17.81 -9.03
N ASN A 194 -9.96 -16.83 -8.35
CA ASN A 194 -9.90 -16.79 -6.89
C ASN A 194 -10.91 -15.82 -6.26
N HIS A 195 -11.90 -15.38 -7.00
CA HIS A 195 -12.98 -14.56 -6.44
C HIS A 195 -13.82 -15.36 -5.44
N PRO A 196 -14.15 -14.81 -4.24
CA PRO A 196 -13.89 -13.48 -3.70
C PRO A 196 -12.61 -13.33 -2.85
N PHE A 197 -11.65 -14.24 -2.96
CA PHE A 197 -10.48 -14.34 -2.10
C PHE A 197 -9.22 -13.66 -2.71
N GLN A 198 -9.38 -12.59 -3.51
CA GLN A 198 -8.26 -11.92 -4.17
C GLN A 198 -7.26 -11.31 -3.19
N PHE A 199 -7.68 -10.98 -1.97
CA PHE A 199 -6.81 -10.45 -0.91
C PHE A 199 -5.80 -11.48 -0.39
N VAL A 200 -6.00 -12.77 -0.65
CA VAL A 200 -5.07 -13.87 -0.32
C VAL A 200 -4.09 -14.13 -1.46
N TYR A 201 -3.73 -13.09 -2.22
CA TYR A 201 -2.73 -13.23 -3.27
C TYR A 201 -1.33 -13.26 -2.69
N PHE A 202 -0.58 -14.30 -3.02
CA PHE A 202 0.85 -14.41 -2.77
C PHE A 202 1.59 -14.74 -4.06
N ASN A 203 2.68 -14.05 -4.29
CA ASN A 203 3.58 -14.38 -5.39
C ASN A 203 4.60 -15.46 -4.98
N LYS A 204 5.48 -15.86 -5.91
CA LYS A 204 6.47 -16.91 -5.67
C LYS A 204 7.52 -16.58 -4.60
N PHE A 205 7.70 -15.32 -4.23
CA PHE A 205 8.62 -14.93 -3.14
C PHE A 205 8.13 -15.34 -1.74
N ALA A 206 6.83 -15.62 -1.58
CA ALA A 206 6.29 -16.17 -0.35
C ALA A 206 6.73 -17.63 -0.07
N GLY A 207 7.33 -18.31 -1.06
CA GLY A 207 7.74 -19.70 -0.95
C GLY A 207 6.59 -20.69 -1.11
N ASN A 208 6.86 -21.97 -0.78
CA ASN A 208 5.88 -23.06 -0.96
C ASN A 208 4.98 -23.29 0.26
N ASN A 209 5.41 -22.86 1.45
CA ASN A 209 4.71 -23.12 2.71
C ASN A 209 4.00 -21.86 3.23
N ILE A 210 3.18 -21.24 2.38
CA ILE A 210 2.52 -19.97 2.70
C ILE A 210 1.65 -20.09 3.94
N MET A 211 0.87 -21.17 4.07
CA MET A 211 -0.03 -21.43 5.20
C MET A 211 0.68 -21.54 6.55
N ASN A 212 1.94 -22.01 6.53
CA ASN A 212 2.74 -22.18 7.74
C ASN A 212 3.60 -20.94 8.07
N ASN A 213 3.60 -19.94 7.20
CA ASN A 213 4.46 -18.77 7.37
C ASN A 213 3.71 -17.46 7.52
N PHE A 214 2.50 -17.37 6.98
CA PHE A 214 1.78 -16.08 6.89
C PHE A 214 0.30 -16.25 7.21
N GLU A 215 -0.26 -15.20 7.78
CA GLU A 215 -1.70 -15.05 7.97
C GLU A 215 -2.41 -14.90 6.61
N LEU A 216 -3.44 -15.73 6.36
CA LEU A 216 -4.12 -15.75 5.07
C LEU A 216 -5.44 -14.97 5.09
N ASP A 217 -6.42 -15.48 5.82
CA ASP A 217 -7.78 -14.91 5.85
C ASP A 217 -8.05 -14.18 7.17
N TYR A 218 -7.37 -13.06 7.34
CA TYR A 218 -7.58 -12.19 8.50
C TYR A 218 -8.94 -11.49 8.54
N SER A 219 -9.70 -11.52 7.44
CA SER A 219 -11.02 -10.89 7.35
C SER A 219 -12.17 -11.87 7.63
N GLY A 220 -11.88 -13.17 7.78
CA GLY A 220 -12.89 -14.21 7.94
C GLY A 220 -13.83 -14.37 6.73
N THR A 221 -13.39 -13.94 5.55
CA THR A 221 -14.19 -14.00 4.31
C THR A 221 -14.51 -15.45 3.91
N SER A 222 -13.61 -16.38 4.25
CA SER A 222 -13.81 -17.83 3.99
C SER A 222 -14.83 -18.48 4.92
N ASN A 223 -15.17 -17.85 6.06
CA ASN A 223 -16.07 -18.44 7.06
C ASN A 223 -17.41 -18.82 6.46
N ARG A 224 -18.02 -17.99 5.62
CA ARG A 224 -19.28 -18.29 4.96
C ARG A 224 -19.19 -19.53 4.07
N SER A 225 -18.11 -19.67 3.32
CA SER A 225 -17.90 -20.84 2.44
C SER A 225 -17.63 -22.10 3.24
N ALA A 226 -16.84 -22.00 4.32
CA ALA A 226 -16.56 -23.09 5.24
C ALA A 226 -17.86 -23.57 5.94
N LEU A 227 -18.66 -22.66 6.46
CA LEU A 227 -19.95 -22.99 7.08
C LEU A 227 -20.93 -23.62 6.09
N SER A 228 -20.99 -23.10 4.88
CA SER A 228 -21.83 -23.68 3.82
C SER A 228 -21.38 -25.09 3.43
N TYR A 229 -20.06 -25.34 3.42
CA TYR A 229 -19.52 -26.66 3.16
C TYR A 229 -19.88 -27.65 4.29
N ILE A 230 -19.70 -27.25 5.55
CA ILE A 230 -20.05 -28.06 6.72
C ILE A 230 -21.55 -28.38 6.71
N ALA A 231 -22.41 -27.38 6.50
CA ALA A 231 -23.87 -27.57 6.48
C ALA A 231 -24.34 -28.53 5.38
N LYS A 232 -23.60 -28.65 4.27
CA LYS A 232 -23.95 -29.56 3.17
C LYS A 232 -23.40 -30.97 3.34
N ASN A 233 -22.28 -31.13 4.03
CA ASN A 233 -21.55 -32.40 4.07
C ASN A 233 -21.56 -33.09 5.45
N ASP A 234 -21.97 -32.39 6.50
CA ASP A 234 -22.04 -32.97 7.84
C ASP A 234 -23.47 -33.47 8.10
N ALA A 235 -23.59 -34.77 8.33
CA ALA A 235 -24.88 -35.43 8.57
C ALA A 235 -25.40 -35.29 10.01
N ARG A 236 -24.67 -34.64 10.90
CA ARG A 236 -25.09 -34.43 12.30
C ARG A 236 -26.19 -33.38 12.39
N ASN A 237 -27.20 -33.63 13.25
CA ASN A 237 -28.33 -32.69 13.45
C ASN A 237 -27.89 -31.41 14.19
N GLU A 238 -26.83 -31.49 15.02
CA GLU A 238 -26.30 -30.37 15.78
C GLU A 238 -24.78 -30.31 15.59
N ILE A 239 -24.29 -29.12 15.23
CA ILE A 239 -22.88 -28.84 15.03
C ILE A 239 -22.47 -27.70 15.97
N LYS A 240 -21.56 -27.95 16.91
CA LYS A 240 -20.99 -26.91 17.76
C LYS A 240 -19.83 -26.23 17.04
N LEU A 241 -19.97 -24.94 16.82
CA LEU A 241 -18.95 -24.11 16.18
C LEU A 241 -18.21 -23.30 17.24
N HIS A 242 -16.90 -23.40 17.26
CA HIS A 242 -16.02 -22.51 18.02
C HIS A 242 -15.44 -21.49 17.04
N ILE A 243 -15.87 -20.24 17.15
CA ILE A 243 -15.33 -19.15 16.35
C ILE A 243 -14.31 -18.42 17.19
N PHE A 244 -13.06 -18.48 16.80
CA PHE A 244 -12.01 -17.65 17.38
C PHE A 244 -11.95 -16.35 16.59
N SER A 245 -12.30 -15.24 17.23
CA SER A 245 -11.96 -13.91 16.70
C SER A 245 -10.50 -13.64 17.02
N ILE A 246 -9.69 -13.50 15.99
CA ILE A 246 -8.31 -13.05 16.11
C ILE A 246 -8.28 -11.54 16.34
#